data_14b99639ac5ae6520514cbbcb026af45
#
_entry.id   14b99639ac5ae6520514cbbcb026af45
#
_cell.length_a   1.000
_cell.length_b   1.000
_cell.length_c   1.000
_cell.angle_alpha   90.00
_cell.angle_beta   90.00
_cell.angle_gamma   90.00
#
_symmetry.space_group_name_H-M   'P 1'
#
loop_
_entity.id
_entity.type
_entity.pdbx_description
1 polymer ?
#
loop_
_entity_poly.entity_id
_entity_poly.type
_entity_poly.pdbx_seq_one_letter_code
_entity_poly.pdbx_strand_id
1 'polypeptide(L)'
;MHEPAADTLREQRTEIISSMLHALGDEQLDHAQAQLDQLIEVTGLSADHPDILLFSVIIQIQRGQGLDALRYLNGLDENYCPDVRALCMYFLQDPLWESLATELADNDPRAHVRESMALLIGRQPAALAGAPA
;
A
#
# COMPACT_ATOMS: atom_id res chain seq x y z
N MET A 1 -19.76 2.74 -30.85
CA MET A 1 -20.12 3.65 -29.76
C MET A 1 -18.97 3.68 -28.76
N HIS A 2 -18.57 4.84 -28.38
CA HIS A 2 -17.52 5.00 -27.41
C HIS A 2 -18.00 4.62 -26.01
N GLU A 3 -17.17 3.91 -25.29
CA GLU A 3 -17.45 3.49 -23.92
C GLU A 3 -16.54 4.24 -22.97
N PRO A 4 -16.96 5.40 -22.44
CA PRO A 4 -16.09 6.24 -21.61
C PRO A 4 -15.91 5.72 -20.18
N ALA A 5 -16.66 4.70 -19.78
CA ALA A 5 -16.71 4.28 -18.39
C ALA A 5 -15.33 3.92 -17.83
N ALA A 6 -14.49 3.26 -18.63
CA ALA A 6 -13.16 2.85 -18.16
C ALA A 6 -12.25 4.04 -17.88
N ASP A 7 -12.26 5.04 -18.75
CA ASP A 7 -11.44 6.24 -18.56
C ASP A 7 -11.97 7.09 -17.41
N THR A 8 -13.31 7.24 -17.33
CA THR A 8 -13.94 7.98 -16.25
C THR A 8 -13.64 7.32 -14.90
N LEU A 9 -13.71 5.98 -14.85
CA LEU A 9 -13.42 5.25 -13.64
C LEU A 9 -11.97 5.45 -13.22
N ARG A 10 -11.05 5.42 -14.18
CA ARG A 10 -9.63 5.64 -13.91
C ARG A 10 -9.38 7.03 -13.34
N GLU A 11 -10.03 8.05 -13.92
CA GLU A 11 -9.90 9.41 -13.45
C GLU A 11 -10.45 9.56 -12.03
N GLN A 12 -11.61 8.94 -11.75
CA GLN A 12 -12.19 8.96 -10.41
C GLN A 12 -11.25 8.29 -9.40
N ARG A 13 -10.68 7.15 -9.75
CA ARG A 13 -9.73 6.46 -8.88
C ARG A 13 -8.53 7.35 -8.58
N THR A 14 -7.97 7.99 -9.60
CA THR A 14 -6.82 8.86 -9.44
C THR A 14 -7.13 10.03 -8.52
N GLU A 15 -8.30 10.66 -8.70
CA GLU A 15 -8.70 11.76 -7.84
C GLU A 15 -8.90 11.32 -6.40
N ILE A 16 -9.55 10.18 -6.19
CA ILE A 16 -9.80 9.68 -4.84
C ILE A 16 -8.49 9.36 -4.14
N ILE A 17 -7.58 8.68 -4.83
CA ILE A 17 -6.28 8.34 -4.27
C ILE A 17 -5.48 9.59 -3.94
N SER A 18 -5.47 10.57 -4.85
CA SER A 18 -4.76 11.83 -4.61
C SER A 18 -5.32 12.56 -3.40
N SER A 19 -6.66 12.64 -3.30
CA SER A 19 -7.32 13.27 -2.16
C SER A 19 -7.00 12.54 -0.86
N MET A 20 -6.98 11.20 -0.89
CA MET A 20 -6.65 10.39 0.28
C MET A 20 -5.22 10.63 0.73
N LEU A 21 -4.26 10.69 -0.22
CA LEU A 21 -2.87 10.94 0.12
C LEU A 21 -2.68 12.32 0.74
N HIS A 22 -3.38 13.34 0.24
CA HIS A 22 -3.37 14.67 0.85
C HIS A 22 -3.91 14.62 2.27
N ALA A 23 -5.04 13.93 2.47
CA ALA A 23 -5.64 13.81 3.80
C ALA A 23 -4.70 13.12 4.77
N LEU A 24 -3.99 12.08 4.32
CA LEU A 24 -3.02 11.37 5.15
C LEU A 24 -1.85 12.27 5.51
N GLY A 25 -1.37 13.07 4.56
CA GLY A 25 -0.28 14.01 4.81
C GLY A 25 -0.65 15.10 5.80
N ASP A 26 -1.93 15.50 5.83
CA ASP A 26 -2.46 16.52 6.73
C ASP A 26 -3.04 15.92 8.01
N GLU A 27 -2.90 14.63 8.21
CA GLU A 27 -3.42 13.89 9.39
C GLU A 27 -4.95 13.99 9.51
N GLN A 28 -5.64 14.16 8.39
CA GLN A 28 -7.11 14.17 8.35
C GLN A 28 -7.62 12.74 8.14
N LEU A 29 -7.53 11.95 9.18
CA LEU A 29 -7.78 10.50 9.08
C LEU A 29 -9.22 10.15 8.75
N ASP A 30 -10.18 10.90 9.28
CA ASP A 30 -11.59 10.64 8.97
C ASP A 30 -11.88 10.93 7.49
N HIS A 31 -11.26 11.98 6.94
CA HIS A 31 -11.40 12.27 5.53
C HIS A 31 -10.74 11.19 4.67
N ALA A 32 -9.54 10.74 5.08
CA ALA A 32 -8.84 9.66 4.40
C ALA A 32 -9.70 8.38 4.39
N GLN A 33 -10.33 8.05 5.52
CA GLN A 33 -11.20 6.89 5.62
C GLN A 33 -12.41 7.01 4.68
N ALA A 34 -13.01 8.20 4.64
CA ALA A 34 -14.14 8.45 3.74
C ALA A 34 -13.74 8.28 2.27
N GLN A 35 -12.54 8.73 1.91
CA GLN A 35 -12.02 8.56 0.56
C GLN A 35 -11.76 7.09 0.24
N LEU A 36 -11.26 6.32 1.21
CA LEU A 36 -11.05 4.89 1.03
C LEU A 36 -12.38 4.17 0.82
N ASP A 37 -13.39 4.51 1.61
CA ASP A 37 -14.73 3.93 1.46
C ASP A 37 -15.30 4.26 0.08
N GLN A 38 -15.08 5.47 -0.40
CA GLN A 38 -15.51 5.87 -1.74
C GLN A 38 -14.76 5.07 -2.82
N LEU A 39 -13.47 4.84 -2.63
CA LEU A 39 -12.68 4.06 -3.57
C LEU A 39 -13.23 2.64 -3.69
N ILE A 40 -13.57 2.02 -2.56
CA ILE A 40 -14.17 0.70 -2.54
C ILE A 40 -15.48 0.70 -3.31
N GLU A 41 -16.32 1.70 -3.08
CA GLU A 41 -17.61 1.80 -3.74
C GLU A 41 -17.47 1.97 -5.25
N VAL A 42 -16.58 2.86 -5.68
CA VAL A 42 -16.36 3.16 -7.09
C VAL A 42 -15.76 1.99 -7.84
N THR A 43 -14.81 1.28 -7.22
CA THR A 43 -14.10 0.18 -7.88
C THR A 43 -14.77 -1.18 -7.71
N GLY A 44 -15.59 -1.34 -6.68
CA GLY A 44 -16.15 -2.65 -6.34
C GLY A 44 -15.14 -3.62 -5.78
N LEU A 45 -13.93 -3.17 -5.45
CA LEU A 45 -12.90 -4.04 -4.91
C LEU A 45 -13.23 -4.42 -3.47
N SER A 46 -12.78 -5.62 -3.07
CA SER A 46 -12.97 -6.06 -1.69
C SER A 46 -12.03 -5.32 -0.74
N ALA A 47 -12.36 -5.33 0.54
CA ALA A 47 -11.52 -4.71 1.57
C ALA A 47 -10.13 -5.35 1.65
N ASP A 48 -10.00 -6.60 1.22
CA ASP A 48 -8.73 -7.32 1.24
C ASP A 48 -7.96 -7.23 -0.08
N HIS A 49 -8.51 -6.53 -1.08
CA HIS A 49 -7.76 -6.32 -2.31
C HIS A 49 -6.46 -5.59 -1.97
N PRO A 50 -5.31 -5.98 -2.59
CA PRO A 50 -4.02 -5.38 -2.23
C PRO A 50 -4.00 -3.85 -2.21
N ASP A 51 -4.63 -3.22 -3.19
CA ASP A 51 -4.66 -1.75 -3.27
C ASP A 51 -5.45 -1.13 -2.13
N ILE A 52 -6.56 -1.75 -1.75
CA ILE A 52 -7.39 -1.26 -0.65
C ILE A 52 -6.71 -1.53 0.69
N LEU A 53 -6.14 -2.72 0.84
CA LEU A 53 -5.49 -3.15 2.06
C LEU A 53 -4.33 -2.22 2.42
N LEU A 54 -3.54 -1.81 1.45
CA LEU A 54 -2.43 -0.89 1.67
C LEU A 54 -2.88 0.40 2.34
N PHE A 55 -3.91 1.06 1.79
CA PHE A 55 -4.41 2.31 2.35
C PHE A 55 -5.07 2.11 3.70
N SER A 56 -5.80 1.00 3.86
CA SER A 56 -6.43 0.67 5.13
C SER A 56 -5.40 0.52 6.24
N VAL A 57 -4.29 -0.17 5.95
CA VAL A 57 -3.21 -0.37 6.91
C VAL A 57 -2.55 0.97 7.27
N ILE A 58 -2.29 1.81 6.28
CA ILE A 58 -1.68 3.13 6.53
C ILE A 58 -2.58 3.96 7.45
N ILE A 59 -3.87 3.99 7.18
CA ILE A 59 -4.82 4.72 8.03
C ILE A 59 -4.80 4.18 9.46
N GLN A 60 -4.82 2.85 9.61
CA GLN A 60 -4.79 2.23 10.94
C GLN A 60 -3.51 2.57 11.70
N ILE A 61 -2.37 2.55 11.02
CA ILE A 61 -1.09 2.93 11.62
C ILE A 61 -1.16 4.36 12.14
N GLN A 62 -1.68 5.29 11.35
CA GLN A 62 -1.76 6.68 11.76
C GLN A 62 -2.77 6.91 12.88
N ARG A 63 -3.77 6.03 13.01
CA ARG A 63 -4.71 6.08 14.13
C ARG A 63 -4.16 5.45 15.41
N GLY A 64 -2.93 4.93 15.38
CA GLY A 64 -2.36 4.22 16.52
C GLY A 64 -2.84 2.78 16.64
N GLN A 65 -3.42 2.23 15.59
CA GLN A 65 -3.96 0.87 15.55
C GLN A 65 -3.08 -0.07 14.72
N GLY A 66 -1.78 0.23 14.66
CA GLY A 66 -0.85 -0.55 13.84
C GLY A 66 -0.72 -2.01 14.24
N LEU A 67 -0.78 -2.29 15.56
CA LEU A 67 -0.72 -3.68 16.04
C LEU A 67 -1.93 -4.48 15.60
N ASP A 68 -3.11 -3.87 15.60
CA ASP A 68 -4.32 -4.53 15.12
C ASP A 68 -4.20 -4.82 13.62
N ALA A 69 -3.65 -3.87 12.86
CA ALA A 69 -3.41 -4.06 11.44
C ALA A 69 -2.43 -5.23 11.21
N LEU A 70 -1.37 -5.29 11.98
CA LEU A 70 -0.38 -6.37 11.85
C LEU A 70 -0.98 -7.73 12.17
N ARG A 71 -1.82 -7.80 13.23
CA ARG A 71 -2.50 -9.04 13.58
C ARG A 71 -3.39 -9.51 12.45
N TYR A 72 -4.12 -8.58 11.84
CA TYR A 72 -4.98 -8.92 10.71
C TYR A 72 -4.15 -9.48 9.55
N LEU A 73 -3.04 -8.80 9.20
CA LEU A 73 -2.17 -9.24 8.12
C LEU A 73 -1.56 -10.61 8.40
N ASN A 74 -1.18 -10.87 9.64
CA ASN A 74 -0.61 -12.16 10.02
C ASN A 74 -1.63 -13.30 9.98
N GLY A 75 -2.91 -12.98 9.97
CA GLY A 75 -3.98 -13.96 9.80
C GLY A 75 -4.23 -14.33 8.34
N LEU A 76 -3.67 -13.59 7.40
CA LEU A 76 -3.77 -13.88 5.99
C LEU A 76 -2.67 -14.85 5.58
N ASP A 77 -2.79 -15.43 4.37
CA ASP A 77 -1.73 -16.27 3.82
C ASP A 77 -0.40 -15.50 3.81
N GLU A 78 0.69 -16.16 4.15
CA GLU A 78 1.98 -15.51 4.23
C GLU A 78 2.45 -14.93 2.89
N ASN A 79 1.94 -15.46 1.77
CA ASN A 79 2.26 -14.98 0.44
C ASN A 79 1.29 -13.88 -0.03
N TYR A 80 0.29 -13.55 0.77
CA TYR A 80 -0.66 -12.52 0.44
C TYR A 80 -0.20 -11.18 1.00
N CYS A 81 0.11 -10.24 0.11
CA CYS A 81 0.56 -8.89 0.47
C CYS A 81 1.68 -8.87 1.50
N PRO A 82 2.76 -9.65 1.32
CA PRO A 82 3.86 -9.64 2.27
C PRO A 82 4.57 -8.29 2.32
N ASP A 83 4.51 -7.51 1.24
CA ASP A 83 5.04 -6.15 1.19
C ASP A 83 4.28 -5.22 2.12
N VAL A 84 2.96 -5.33 2.18
CA VAL A 84 2.14 -4.55 3.11
C VAL A 84 2.47 -4.92 4.55
N ARG A 85 2.69 -6.21 4.81
CA ARG A 85 3.10 -6.67 6.14
C ARG A 85 4.44 -6.08 6.55
N ALA A 86 5.43 -6.11 5.65
CA ALA A 86 6.75 -5.55 5.92
C ALA A 86 6.65 -4.05 6.18
N LEU A 87 5.83 -3.34 5.42
CA LEU A 87 5.60 -1.91 5.63
C LEU A 87 4.98 -1.64 7.01
N CYS A 88 4.00 -2.44 7.40
CA CYS A 88 3.38 -2.32 8.71
C CYS A 88 4.40 -2.54 9.83
N MET A 89 5.22 -3.58 9.71
CA MET A 89 6.29 -3.88 10.65
C MET A 89 7.28 -2.74 10.75
N TYR A 90 7.64 -2.14 9.62
CA TYR A 90 8.54 -0.99 9.57
C TYR A 90 8.00 0.17 10.40
N PHE A 91 6.73 0.53 10.19
CA PHE A 91 6.12 1.64 10.94
C PHE A 91 5.99 1.34 12.43
N LEU A 92 5.82 0.07 12.79
CA LEU A 92 5.76 -0.35 14.19
C LEU A 92 7.14 -0.53 14.82
N GLN A 93 8.19 -0.35 14.03
CA GLN A 93 9.57 -0.53 14.47
C GLN A 93 9.84 -1.97 14.94
N ASP A 94 9.15 -2.93 14.34
CA ASP A 94 9.42 -4.35 14.59
C ASP A 94 10.79 -4.68 13.99
N PRO A 95 11.73 -5.21 14.80
CA PRO A 95 13.10 -5.43 14.32
C PRO A 95 13.21 -6.44 13.17
N LEU A 96 12.17 -7.22 12.91
CA LEU A 96 12.18 -8.20 11.83
C LEU A 96 11.77 -7.61 10.48
N TRP A 97 11.36 -6.34 10.43
CA TRP A 97 10.89 -5.74 9.18
C TRP A 97 11.95 -5.76 8.08
N GLU A 98 13.20 -5.48 8.45
CA GLU A 98 14.29 -5.36 7.48
C GLU A 98 14.63 -6.72 6.88
N SER A 99 14.63 -7.75 7.71
CA SER A 99 14.87 -9.12 7.25
C SER A 99 13.81 -9.56 6.25
N LEU A 100 12.54 -9.31 6.55
CA LEU A 100 11.45 -9.65 5.65
C LEU A 100 11.53 -8.85 4.37
N ALA A 101 11.74 -7.54 4.47
CA ALA A 101 11.82 -6.66 3.30
C ALA A 101 12.99 -7.05 2.39
N THR A 102 14.14 -7.39 2.96
CA THR A 102 15.30 -7.81 2.18
C THR A 102 15.03 -9.12 1.44
N GLU A 103 14.42 -10.07 2.11
CA GLU A 103 14.07 -11.34 1.48
C GLU A 103 13.10 -11.12 0.31
N LEU A 104 12.10 -10.28 0.50
CA LEU A 104 11.13 -9.98 -0.54
C LEU A 104 11.78 -9.23 -1.71
N ALA A 105 12.66 -8.26 -1.42
CA ALA A 105 13.35 -7.51 -2.47
C ALA A 105 14.22 -8.41 -3.33
N ASP A 106 14.81 -9.44 -2.74
CA ASP A 106 15.73 -10.33 -3.45
C ASP A 106 15.01 -11.48 -4.13
N ASN A 107 13.93 -12.02 -3.56
CA ASN A 107 13.42 -13.33 -3.96
C ASN A 107 11.95 -13.38 -4.34
N ASP A 108 11.14 -12.36 -4.07
CA ASP A 108 9.72 -12.45 -4.38
C ASP A 108 9.51 -12.51 -5.90
N PRO A 109 8.62 -13.39 -6.40
CA PRO A 109 8.40 -13.51 -7.84
C PRO A 109 7.70 -12.30 -8.47
N ARG A 110 7.04 -11.47 -7.66
CA ARG A 110 6.29 -10.31 -8.16
C ARG A 110 7.18 -9.08 -8.23
N ALA A 111 7.30 -8.51 -9.42
CA ALA A 111 8.18 -7.35 -9.64
C ALA A 111 7.81 -6.17 -8.74
N HIS A 112 6.50 -5.88 -8.60
CA HIS A 112 6.07 -4.74 -7.78
C HIS A 112 6.43 -4.91 -6.31
N VAL A 113 6.42 -6.14 -5.81
CA VAL A 113 6.83 -6.43 -4.42
C VAL A 113 8.33 -6.20 -4.27
N ARG A 114 9.13 -6.76 -5.18
CA ARG A 114 10.59 -6.57 -5.14
C ARG A 114 10.96 -5.09 -5.17
N GLU A 115 10.34 -4.33 -6.05
CA GLU A 115 10.64 -2.91 -6.21
C GLU A 115 10.22 -2.09 -5.00
N SER A 116 9.05 -2.35 -4.45
CA SER A 116 8.57 -1.67 -3.25
C SER A 116 9.47 -1.92 -2.07
N MET A 117 9.88 -3.17 -1.90
CA MET A 117 10.73 -3.54 -0.76
C MET A 117 12.15 -3.02 -0.93
N ALA A 118 12.66 -2.99 -2.16
CA ALA A 118 13.96 -2.38 -2.43
C ALA A 118 13.96 -0.91 -2.03
N LEU A 119 12.90 -0.19 -2.34
CA LEU A 119 12.75 1.20 -1.90
C LEU A 119 12.69 1.32 -0.39
N LEU A 120 11.96 0.44 0.26
CA LEU A 120 11.81 0.47 1.71
C LEU A 120 13.14 0.30 2.43
N ILE A 121 14.02 -0.59 1.95
CA ILE A 121 15.33 -0.82 2.54
C ILE A 121 16.41 0.14 1.99
N GLY A 122 16.01 1.14 1.20
CA GLY A 122 16.92 2.16 0.73
C GLY A 122 17.70 1.82 -0.54
N ARG A 123 17.33 0.75 -1.25
CA ARG A 123 17.91 0.43 -2.54
C ARG A 123 17.18 1.17 -3.64
N GLN A 124 17.88 1.57 -4.69
CA GLN A 124 17.24 2.13 -5.85
C GLN A 124 16.71 1.01 -6.76
N PRO A 125 15.50 1.17 -7.33
CA PRO A 125 15.02 0.23 -8.33
C PRO A 125 15.98 0.16 -9.52
N ALA A 126 16.03 -0.98 -10.20
CA ALA A 126 16.93 -1.18 -11.32
C ALA A 126 16.78 -0.09 -12.39
N ALA A 127 15.54 0.38 -12.62
CA ALA A 127 15.27 1.45 -13.58
C ALA A 127 15.94 2.77 -13.21
N LEU A 128 16.05 3.06 -11.90
CA LEU A 128 16.72 4.27 -11.41
C LEU A 128 18.22 4.07 -11.27
N ALA A 129 18.65 2.85 -10.96
CA ALA A 129 20.06 2.53 -10.81
C ALA A 129 20.83 2.72 -12.10
N GLY A 130 20.17 2.61 -13.26
CA GLY A 130 20.79 2.87 -14.56
C GLY A 130 20.80 4.34 -14.97
N ALA A 131 20.22 5.23 -14.17
CA ALA A 131 20.19 6.65 -14.49
C ALA A 131 21.57 7.27 -14.21
N PRO A 132 21.99 8.25 -15.03
CA PRO A 132 23.23 8.95 -14.73
C PRO A 132 23.11 9.69 -13.41
N ALA A 133 24.16 9.65 -12.67
CA ALA A 133 24.21 10.33 -11.39
C ALA A 133 24.21 11.84 -11.57
#